data_646ef3e0f2cbe27e09fc62f38e889af8
#
_entry.id   646ef3e0f2cbe27e09fc62f38e889af8
#
_cell.length_a   1.000
_cell.length_b   1.000
_cell.length_c   1.000
_cell.angle_alpha   90.00
_cell.angle_beta   90.00
_cell.angle_gamma   90.00
#
_symmetry.space_group_name_H-M   'P 1'
#
loop_
_entity.id
_entity.type
_entity.pdbx_description
1 polymer ?
#
loop_
_entity_poly.entity_id
_entity_poly.type
_entity_poly.pdbx_seq_one_letter_code
_entity_poly.pdbx_strand_id
1 'polypeptide(L)'
;MVRMVRFRVETILLDEPLGVEEEKSFLASAVEYFRSIRVDIIIPATTNTIFRTYPIGAIAAPYGTLIIDLDKPEEILWSDVHSKHRNVIRNAIKKGVQIHSDAGYSETAYTLVKDTFGRSKIPFMGQDAFMKMVTALGPYVKVFVADYQGKVQGCAVIPFSNYSAYYVYGGSTPAPLTGAMNLLQWEAIRHFRELGVKHYDFCGVRIDPDKGSKQAGLMMFKERFGPRLVQGYMWKYSLRPLKSSIYSLAVNLFRGGDIVDAERHKLTVSGRGS
;
A
#
# COMPACT_ATOMS: atom_id res chain seq x y z
N MET A 1 3.94 -27.77 11.59
CA MET A 1 3.16 -26.66 11.00
C MET A 1 3.43 -25.39 11.80
N VAL A 2 3.70 -24.25 11.16
CA VAL A 2 3.88 -22.95 11.80
C VAL A 2 2.58 -22.14 11.65
N ARG A 3 2.02 -21.68 12.76
CA ARG A 3 0.81 -20.83 12.79
C ARG A 3 1.25 -19.35 12.71
N MET A 4 0.80 -18.66 11.68
CA MET A 4 1.17 -17.27 11.43
C MET A 4 -0.05 -16.37 11.42
N VAL A 5 0.11 -15.15 11.92
CA VAL A 5 -0.88 -14.08 11.82
C VAL A 5 -0.25 -12.84 11.18
N ARG A 6 -1.07 -12.04 10.52
CA ARG A 6 -0.67 -10.77 9.88
C ARG A 6 -1.77 -9.74 10.03
N PHE A 7 -1.42 -8.53 10.41
CA PHE A 7 -2.32 -7.39 10.33
C PHE A 7 -2.54 -6.97 8.87
N ARG A 8 -3.75 -6.64 8.50
CA ARG A 8 -4.16 -6.24 7.16
C ARG A 8 -4.55 -4.77 7.07
N VAL A 9 -4.91 -4.18 8.20
CA VAL A 9 -5.27 -2.78 8.36
C VAL A 9 -4.59 -2.24 9.62
N GLU A 10 -4.35 -0.94 9.66
CA GLU A 10 -3.88 -0.19 10.82
C GLU A 10 -4.95 -0.19 11.92
N THR A 11 -4.55 0.25 13.11
CA THR A 11 -5.47 0.44 14.23
C THR A 11 -6.31 1.70 13.97
N ILE A 12 -7.63 1.56 13.93
CA ILE A 12 -8.59 2.63 13.69
C ILE A 12 -9.55 2.68 14.88
N LEU A 13 -9.65 3.83 15.53
CA LEU A 13 -10.74 4.13 16.45
C LEU A 13 -11.94 4.69 15.69
N LEU A 14 -13.15 4.37 16.15
CA LEU A 14 -14.38 4.82 15.50
C LEU A 14 -14.70 6.29 15.82
N ASP A 15 -14.34 6.76 17.01
CA ASP A 15 -14.83 8.02 17.55
C ASP A 15 -13.74 9.08 17.78
N GLU A 16 -12.47 8.69 17.98
CA GLU A 16 -11.39 9.60 18.32
C GLU A 16 -10.06 9.27 17.61
N PRO A 17 -9.14 10.23 17.45
CA PRO A 17 -7.79 9.94 16.98
C PRO A 17 -7.08 9.03 17.98
N LEU A 18 -6.62 7.87 17.52
CA LEU A 18 -5.87 6.92 18.33
C LEU A 18 -4.57 7.55 18.87
N GLY A 19 -4.36 7.54 20.19
CA GLY A 19 -3.11 7.91 20.85
C GLY A 19 -2.01 6.87 20.61
N VAL A 20 -0.72 7.26 20.72
CA VAL A 20 0.40 6.31 20.56
C VAL A 20 0.41 5.29 21.69
N GLU A 21 0.12 5.70 22.92
CA GLU A 21 0.09 4.80 24.09
C GLU A 21 -1.12 3.85 24.04
N GLU A 22 -2.26 4.30 23.49
CA GLU A 22 -3.42 3.43 23.26
C GLU A 22 -3.13 2.37 22.19
N GLU A 23 -2.49 2.76 21.07
CA GLU A 23 -2.03 1.82 20.06
C GLU A 23 -1.05 0.80 20.65
N LYS A 24 -0.11 1.25 21.47
CA LYS A 24 0.86 0.38 22.16
C LYS A 24 0.17 -0.62 23.09
N SER A 25 -0.80 -0.17 23.87
CA SER A 25 -1.62 -1.01 24.74
C SER A 25 -2.43 -2.03 23.95
N PHE A 26 -3.08 -1.60 22.87
CA PHE A 26 -3.79 -2.49 21.97
C PHE A 26 -2.87 -3.57 21.37
N LEU A 27 -1.69 -3.17 20.87
CA LEU A 27 -0.75 -4.10 20.26
C LEU A 27 -0.19 -5.10 21.29
N ALA A 28 0.05 -4.68 22.53
CA ALA A 28 0.43 -5.56 23.63
C ALA A 28 -0.67 -6.60 23.92
N SER A 29 -1.92 -6.15 24.02
CA SER A 29 -3.08 -7.02 24.22
C SER A 29 -3.27 -8.00 23.05
N ALA A 30 -3.06 -7.55 21.81
CA ALA A 30 -3.12 -8.40 20.63
C ALA A 30 -2.04 -9.50 20.64
N VAL A 31 -0.82 -9.19 21.09
CA VAL A 31 0.27 -10.17 21.25
C VAL A 31 -0.15 -11.26 22.26
N GLU A 32 -0.70 -10.87 23.43
CA GLU A 32 -1.16 -11.83 24.44
C GLU A 32 -2.33 -12.68 23.92
N TYR A 33 -3.27 -12.07 23.23
CA TYR A 33 -4.36 -12.82 22.57
C TYR A 33 -3.82 -13.87 21.59
N PHE A 34 -2.89 -13.49 20.69
CA PHE A 34 -2.30 -14.42 19.74
C PHE A 34 -1.49 -15.53 20.41
N ARG A 35 -0.86 -15.23 21.55
CA ARG A 35 -0.19 -16.23 22.39
C ARG A 35 -1.19 -17.26 22.95
N SER A 36 -2.33 -16.80 23.44
CA SER A 36 -3.38 -17.66 24.03
C SER A 36 -3.99 -18.64 23.01
N ILE A 37 -4.14 -18.21 21.75
CA ILE A 37 -4.65 -19.06 20.65
C ILE A 37 -3.54 -19.83 19.92
N ARG A 38 -2.33 -19.88 20.50
CA ARG A 38 -1.19 -20.68 20.04
C ARG A 38 -0.68 -20.28 18.66
N VAL A 39 -0.66 -19.01 18.33
CA VAL A 39 0.09 -18.47 17.19
C VAL A 39 1.59 -18.62 17.47
N ASP A 40 2.38 -18.93 16.46
CA ASP A 40 3.83 -19.11 16.58
C ASP A 40 4.61 -17.84 16.24
N ILE A 41 4.12 -17.06 15.28
CA ILE A 41 4.76 -15.82 14.82
C ILE A 41 3.75 -14.81 14.28
N ILE A 42 3.92 -13.54 14.61
CA ILE A 42 3.28 -12.41 13.94
C ILE A 42 4.25 -11.95 12.86
N ILE A 43 3.89 -12.15 11.60
CA ILE A 43 4.70 -11.73 10.45
C ILE A 43 4.43 -10.27 10.10
N PRO A 44 5.35 -9.57 9.37
CA PRO A 44 5.15 -8.17 9.05
C PRO A 44 3.79 -7.91 8.42
N ALA A 45 3.18 -6.80 8.80
CA ALA A 45 1.90 -6.35 8.26
C ALA A 45 1.95 -6.17 6.72
N THR A 46 0.81 -5.97 6.11
CA THR A 46 0.77 -5.54 4.70
C THR A 46 1.27 -4.10 4.56
N THR A 47 1.77 -3.73 3.39
CA THR A 47 2.40 -2.42 3.16
C THR A 47 1.45 -1.22 3.31
N ASN A 48 0.14 -1.45 3.33
CA ASN A 48 -0.88 -0.44 3.64
C ASN A 48 -1.12 -0.26 5.15
N THR A 49 -0.44 -1.03 6.00
CA THR A 49 -0.65 -1.05 7.45
C THR A 49 0.60 -0.52 8.13
N ILE A 50 0.55 0.71 8.62
CA ILE A 50 1.64 1.37 9.32
C ILE A 50 1.22 1.65 10.75
N PHE A 51 1.99 1.14 11.72
CA PHE A 51 1.78 1.41 13.14
C PHE A 51 2.67 2.56 13.59
N ARG A 52 2.18 3.40 14.49
CA ARG A 52 2.99 4.48 15.09
C ARG A 52 3.93 3.98 16.17
N THR A 53 3.68 2.75 16.65
CA THR A 53 4.49 2.07 17.66
C THR A 53 4.56 0.56 17.40
N TYR A 54 5.19 -0.18 18.29
CA TYR A 54 5.29 -1.64 18.21
C TYR A 54 5.41 -2.27 19.61
N PRO A 55 5.03 -3.56 19.81
CA PRO A 55 5.13 -4.23 21.10
C PRO A 55 6.57 -4.38 21.58
N ILE A 56 6.79 -4.35 22.89
CA ILE A 56 8.10 -4.66 23.49
C ILE A 56 8.51 -6.07 23.08
N GLY A 57 9.77 -6.22 22.63
CA GLY A 57 10.30 -7.48 22.11
C GLY A 57 10.03 -7.75 20.63
N ALA A 58 9.33 -6.87 19.94
CA ALA A 58 9.17 -6.95 18.49
C ALA A 58 10.48 -6.58 17.78
N ILE A 59 10.70 -7.20 16.61
CA ILE A 59 11.68 -6.74 15.64
C ILE A 59 10.98 -5.75 14.73
N ALA A 60 11.39 -4.49 14.76
CA ALA A 60 10.74 -3.40 14.03
C ALA A 60 11.72 -2.68 13.10
N ALA A 61 11.19 -2.08 12.05
CA ALA A 61 11.90 -1.18 11.13
C ALA A 61 11.02 0.04 10.84
N PRO A 62 11.60 1.26 10.71
CA PRO A 62 10.88 2.43 10.24
C PRO A 62 10.31 2.18 8.84
N TYR A 63 9.07 2.59 8.64
CA TYR A 63 8.38 2.51 7.37
C TYR A 63 7.33 3.61 7.28
N GLY A 64 6.86 3.95 6.10
CA GLY A 64 5.92 5.05 5.93
C GLY A 64 4.80 4.73 4.98
N THR A 65 3.80 5.61 4.96
CA THR A 65 2.80 5.68 3.90
C THR A 65 2.56 7.13 3.49
N LEU A 66 1.98 7.34 2.32
CA LEU A 66 1.67 8.65 1.76
C LEU A 66 0.16 8.83 1.68
N ILE A 67 -0.37 9.76 2.49
CA ILE A 67 -1.81 9.96 2.68
C ILE A 67 -2.22 11.36 2.20
N ILE A 68 -3.28 11.42 1.38
CA ILE A 68 -4.00 12.65 1.05
C ILE A 68 -5.22 12.74 1.97
N ASP A 69 -5.41 13.88 2.59
CA ASP A 69 -6.61 14.25 3.34
C ASP A 69 -7.68 14.71 2.34
N LEU A 70 -8.76 13.94 2.21
CA LEU A 70 -9.83 14.18 1.25
C LEU A 70 -10.92 15.14 1.77
N ASP A 71 -10.87 15.55 3.03
CA ASP A 71 -11.79 16.57 3.56
C ASP A 71 -11.50 17.96 2.98
N LYS A 72 -10.38 18.12 2.27
CA LYS A 72 -10.02 19.36 1.58
C LYS A 72 -10.92 19.63 0.37
N PRO A 73 -11.17 20.92 0.02
CA PRO A 73 -11.77 21.28 -1.26
C PRO A 73 -10.96 20.76 -2.46
N GLU A 74 -11.64 20.44 -3.57
CA GLU A 74 -10.97 19.89 -4.77
C GLU A 74 -9.90 20.84 -5.33
N GLU A 75 -10.15 22.15 -5.29
CA GLU A 75 -9.21 23.16 -5.74
C GLU A 75 -7.91 23.14 -4.94
N ILE A 76 -8.01 22.88 -3.63
CA ILE A 76 -6.83 22.74 -2.76
C ILE A 76 -6.09 21.44 -3.09
N LEU A 77 -6.80 20.32 -3.21
CA LEU A 77 -6.20 19.06 -3.64
C LEU A 77 -5.48 19.20 -4.98
N TRP A 78 -6.12 19.88 -5.94
CA TRP A 78 -5.48 20.14 -7.24
C TRP A 78 -4.28 21.06 -7.14
N SER A 79 -4.31 22.09 -6.29
CA SER A 79 -3.17 23.00 -6.08
C SER A 79 -1.98 22.28 -5.42
N ASP A 80 -2.25 21.31 -4.52
CA ASP A 80 -1.24 20.48 -3.87
C ASP A 80 -0.54 19.52 -4.85
N VAL A 81 -1.19 19.16 -5.96
CA VAL A 81 -0.56 18.35 -7.02
C VAL A 81 0.58 19.13 -7.66
N HIS A 82 1.76 18.53 -7.73
CA HIS A 82 2.95 19.12 -8.35
C HIS A 82 2.69 19.53 -9.80
N SER A 83 3.23 20.68 -10.25
CA SER A 83 2.99 21.27 -11.58
C SER A 83 3.26 20.29 -12.73
N LYS A 84 4.32 19.48 -12.65
CA LYS A 84 4.62 18.46 -13.67
C LYS A 84 3.49 17.43 -13.80
N HIS A 85 2.87 17.00 -12.68
CA HIS A 85 1.71 16.08 -12.72
C HIS A 85 0.49 16.79 -13.30
N ARG A 86 0.17 18.01 -12.85
CA ARG A 86 -0.93 18.79 -13.44
C ARG A 86 -0.80 18.95 -14.95
N ASN A 87 0.40 19.20 -15.45
CA ASN A 87 0.64 19.35 -16.89
C ASN A 87 0.40 18.06 -17.67
N VAL A 88 0.91 16.91 -17.19
CA VAL A 88 0.69 15.64 -17.90
C VAL A 88 -0.76 15.15 -17.78
N ILE A 89 -1.46 15.44 -16.68
CA ILE A 89 -2.91 15.17 -16.52
C ILE A 89 -3.70 15.97 -17.56
N ARG A 90 -3.50 17.30 -17.64
CA ARG A 90 -4.17 18.14 -18.64
C ARG A 90 -3.90 17.66 -20.08
N ASN A 91 -2.68 17.23 -20.37
CA ASN A 91 -2.34 16.69 -21.68
C ASN A 91 -3.02 15.36 -21.96
N ALA A 92 -3.15 14.47 -20.96
CA ALA A 92 -3.87 13.21 -21.11
C ALA A 92 -5.37 13.45 -21.40
N ILE A 93 -6.00 14.39 -20.68
CA ILE A 93 -7.40 14.82 -20.94
C ILE A 93 -7.54 15.35 -22.39
N LYS A 94 -6.65 16.27 -22.82
CA LYS A 94 -6.67 16.82 -24.18
C LYS A 94 -6.51 15.76 -25.28
N LYS A 95 -5.76 14.69 -24.99
CA LYS A 95 -5.61 13.54 -25.92
C LYS A 95 -6.79 12.60 -25.92
N GLY A 96 -7.78 12.76 -25.02
CA GLY A 96 -8.96 11.93 -24.93
C GLY A 96 -8.76 10.65 -24.13
N VAL A 97 -7.84 10.62 -23.19
CA VAL A 97 -7.77 9.52 -22.20
C VAL A 97 -9.03 9.56 -21.35
N GLN A 98 -9.68 8.41 -21.23
CA GLN A 98 -10.89 8.23 -20.42
C GLN A 98 -10.57 7.34 -19.21
N ILE A 99 -11.21 7.63 -18.08
CA ILE A 99 -11.11 6.81 -16.89
C ILE A 99 -12.46 6.15 -16.63
N HIS A 100 -12.44 4.83 -16.50
CA HIS A 100 -13.62 4.03 -16.19
C HIS A 100 -13.45 3.40 -14.81
N SER A 101 -14.54 3.25 -14.08
CA SER A 101 -14.57 2.60 -12.78
C SER A 101 -15.74 1.60 -12.75
N ASP A 102 -15.43 0.35 -13.09
CA ASP A 102 -16.42 -0.72 -13.15
C ASP A 102 -15.81 -2.07 -12.72
N ALA A 103 -16.61 -2.89 -12.02
CA ALA A 103 -16.20 -4.23 -11.59
C ALA A 103 -15.92 -5.18 -12.78
N GLY A 104 -16.48 -4.94 -13.95
CA GLY A 104 -16.22 -5.70 -15.17
C GLY A 104 -14.76 -5.64 -15.64
N TYR A 105 -13.99 -4.66 -15.17
CA TYR A 105 -12.55 -4.57 -15.46
C TYR A 105 -11.65 -5.42 -14.56
N SER A 106 -12.19 -6.23 -13.65
CA SER A 106 -11.40 -6.99 -12.68
C SER A 106 -10.40 -7.96 -13.31
N GLU A 107 -10.79 -8.66 -14.39
CA GLU A 107 -9.87 -9.56 -15.11
C GLU A 107 -8.77 -8.79 -15.85
N THR A 108 -9.12 -7.68 -16.49
CA THR A 108 -8.16 -6.77 -17.12
C THR A 108 -7.17 -6.23 -16.09
N ALA A 109 -7.67 -5.80 -14.92
CA ALA A 109 -6.82 -5.33 -13.82
C ALA A 109 -5.90 -6.43 -13.31
N TYR A 110 -6.41 -7.67 -13.13
CA TYR A 110 -5.57 -8.81 -12.74
C TYR A 110 -4.40 -8.98 -13.69
N THR A 111 -4.67 -9.03 -15.00
CA THR A 111 -3.64 -9.22 -16.03
C THR A 111 -2.58 -8.12 -15.98
N LEU A 112 -3.00 -6.83 -15.96
CA LEU A 112 -2.09 -5.69 -15.90
C LEU A 112 -1.25 -5.67 -14.63
N VAL A 113 -1.84 -5.98 -13.48
CA VAL A 113 -1.11 -6.04 -12.20
C VAL A 113 -0.12 -7.19 -12.23
N LYS A 114 -0.53 -8.40 -12.62
CA LYS A 114 0.32 -9.57 -12.73
C LYS A 114 1.54 -9.30 -13.62
N ASP A 115 1.32 -8.69 -14.80
CA ASP A 115 2.40 -8.35 -15.73
C ASP A 115 3.36 -7.31 -15.14
N THR A 116 2.80 -6.31 -14.43
CA THR A 116 3.60 -5.28 -13.74
C THR A 116 4.48 -5.88 -12.65
N PHE A 117 3.94 -6.82 -11.87
CA PHE A 117 4.70 -7.57 -10.86
C PHE A 117 5.74 -8.49 -11.52
N GLY A 118 5.38 -9.16 -12.62
CA GLY A 118 6.29 -10.00 -13.42
C GLY A 118 7.49 -9.22 -13.94
N ARG A 119 7.28 -8.02 -14.50
CA ARG A 119 8.38 -7.11 -14.91
C ARG A 119 9.30 -6.71 -13.76
N SER A 120 8.82 -6.81 -12.53
CA SER A 120 9.60 -6.55 -11.31
C SER A 120 10.17 -7.81 -10.67
N LYS A 121 9.97 -8.99 -11.30
CA LYS A 121 10.31 -10.31 -10.76
C LYS A 121 9.71 -10.59 -9.37
N ILE A 122 8.54 -10.00 -9.09
CA ILE A 122 7.80 -10.18 -7.83
C ILE A 122 6.65 -11.14 -8.10
N PRO A 123 6.50 -12.23 -7.32
CA PRO A 123 5.35 -13.11 -7.43
C PRO A 123 4.05 -12.37 -7.15
N PHE A 124 3.01 -12.66 -7.94
CA PHE A 124 1.65 -12.18 -7.70
C PHE A 124 0.72 -13.36 -7.44
N MET A 125 -0.40 -13.11 -6.76
CA MET A 125 -1.39 -14.15 -6.47
C MET A 125 -2.02 -14.71 -7.75
N GLY A 126 -2.56 -15.94 -7.68
CA GLY A 126 -3.31 -16.53 -8.79
C GLY A 126 -4.62 -15.79 -9.05
N GLN A 127 -5.15 -15.95 -10.27
CA GLN A 127 -6.37 -15.25 -10.72
C GLN A 127 -7.56 -15.55 -9.83
N ASP A 128 -7.78 -16.81 -9.48
CA ASP A 128 -8.89 -17.21 -8.59
C ASP A 128 -8.85 -16.51 -7.23
N ALA A 129 -7.64 -16.39 -6.65
CA ALA A 129 -7.46 -15.71 -5.37
C ALA A 129 -7.74 -14.21 -5.48
N PHE A 130 -7.31 -13.57 -6.57
CA PHE A 130 -7.58 -12.18 -6.85
C PHE A 130 -9.08 -11.93 -7.07
N MET A 131 -9.74 -12.73 -7.90
CA MET A 131 -11.17 -12.60 -8.17
C MET A 131 -12.00 -12.85 -6.90
N LYS A 132 -11.65 -13.86 -6.09
CA LYS A 132 -12.28 -14.08 -4.78
C LYS A 132 -12.12 -12.89 -3.84
N MET A 133 -10.95 -12.25 -3.82
CA MET A 133 -10.72 -11.03 -3.02
C MET A 133 -11.64 -9.89 -3.49
N VAL A 134 -11.69 -9.60 -4.79
CA VAL A 134 -12.56 -8.55 -5.35
C VAL A 134 -14.03 -8.83 -5.06
N THR A 135 -14.48 -10.07 -5.29
CA THR A 135 -15.86 -10.49 -5.00
C THR A 135 -16.21 -10.38 -3.52
N ALA A 136 -15.30 -10.80 -2.63
CA ALA A 136 -15.53 -10.73 -1.19
C ALA A 136 -15.60 -9.30 -0.66
N LEU A 137 -14.86 -8.37 -1.26
CA LEU A 137 -14.93 -6.94 -0.92
C LEU A 137 -16.21 -6.28 -1.47
N GLY A 138 -16.79 -6.82 -2.53
CA GLY A 138 -18.04 -6.35 -3.11
C GLY A 138 -18.07 -4.85 -3.40
N PRO A 139 -18.96 -4.07 -2.75
CA PRO A 139 -19.07 -2.63 -2.98
C PRO A 139 -17.87 -1.82 -2.41
N TYR A 140 -17.05 -2.43 -1.57
CA TYR A 140 -15.91 -1.80 -0.89
C TYR A 140 -14.58 -1.94 -1.64
N VAL A 141 -14.64 -2.21 -2.93
CA VAL A 141 -13.49 -2.14 -3.84
C VAL A 141 -13.88 -1.44 -5.13
N LYS A 142 -13.02 -0.55 -5.61
CA LYS A 142 -13.14 0.07 -6.94
C LYS A 142 -11.97 -0.36 -7.81
N VAL A 143 -12.30 -0.68 -9.07
CA VAL A 143 -11.31 -0.97 -10.10
C VAL A 143 -11.37 0.15 -11.13
N PHE A 144 -10.34 0.98 -11.17
CA PHE A 144 -10.20 2.04 -12.17
C PHE A 144 -9.32 1.55 -13.31
N VAL A 145 -9.68 1.91 -14.54
CA VAL A 145 -8.84 1.73 -15.72
C VAL A 145 -8.72 3.03 -16.50
N ALA A 146 -7.53 3.28 -17.04
CA ALA A 146 -7.30 4.33 -18.00
C ALA A 146 -7.36 3.74 -19.39
N ASP A 147 -8.21 4.28 -20.25
CA ASP A 147 -8.37 3.90 -21.64
C ASP A 147 -7.91 5.03 -22.57
N TYR A 148 -7.30 4.67 -23.67
CA TYR A 148 -6.98 5.58 -24.76
C TYR A 148 -7.29 4.90 -26.09
N GLN A 149 -8.28 5.40 -26.81
CA GLN A 149 -8.73 4.88 -28.12
C GLN A 149 -9.07 3.38 -28.07
N GLY A 150 -9.83 2.95 -27.05
CA GLY A 150 -10.23 1.55 -26.85
C GLY A 150 -9.12 0.63 -26.36
N LYS A 151 -7.96 1.19 -25.99
CA LYS A 151 -6.81 0.42 -25.45
C LYS A 151 -6.54 0.79 -24.00
N VAL A 152 -6.68 -0.18 -23.11
CA VAL A 152 -6.39 0.03 -21.69
C VAL A 152 -4.89 0.30 -21.50
N GLN A 153 -4.57 1.40 -20.82
CA GLN A 153 -3.21 1.87 -20.54
C GLN A 153 -2.70 1.39 -19.18
N GLY A 154 -3.62 1.24 -18.23
CA GLY A 154 -3.31 0.79 -16.89
C GLY A 154 -4.53 0.76 -15.99
N CYS A 155 -4.32 0.31 -14.74
CA CYS A 155 -5.38 0.15 -13.76
C CYS A 155 -4.93 0.49 -12.34
N ALA A 156 -5.92 0.69 -11.47
CA ALA A 156 -5.77 0.74 -10.02
C ALA A 156 -6.88 -0.07 -9.36
N VAL A 157 -6.51 -0.89 -8.36
CA VAL A 157 -7.45 -1.66 -7.53
C VAL A 157 -7.39 -1.08 -6.12
N ILE A 158 -8.50 -0.52 -5.67
CA ILE A 158 -8.57 0.32 -4.49
C ILE A 158 -9.69 -0.16 -3.57
N PRO A 159 -9.39 -1.06 -2.61
CA PRO A 159 -10.28 -1.32 -1.49
C PRO A 159 -10.46 -0.04 -0.67
N PHE A 160 -11.66 0.15 -0.09
CA PHE A 160 -11.94 1.34 0.69
C PHE A 160 -12.96 1.08 1.80
N SER A 161 -13.01 2.00 2.73
CA SER A 161 -14.05 2.17 3.76
C SER A 161 -14.44 3.64 3.82
N ASN A 162 -15.34 4.02 4.71
CA ASN A 162 -15.64 5.44 4.96
C ASN A 162 -14.42 6.22 5.50
N TYR A 163 -13.44 5.49 6.07
CA TYR A 163 -12.24 6.09 6.65
C TYR A 163 -11.13 6.30 5.62
N SER A 164 -10.81 5.29 4.80
CA SER A 164 -9.69 5.37 3.87
C SER A 164 -9.90 4.54 2.61
N ALA A 165 -9.38 5.04 1.50
CA ALA A 165 -9.23 4.33 0.23
C ALA A 165 -7.75 3.97 0.04
N TYR A 166 -7.45 2.69 -0.19
CA TYR A 166 -6.08 2.15 -0.22
C TYR A 166 -5.69 1.77 -1.66
N TYR A 167 -4.71 2.46 -2.24
CA TYR A 167 -4.14 2.09 -3.53
C TYR A 167 -3.26 0.84 -3.41
N VAL A 168 -3.90 -0.33 -3.32
CA VAL A 168 -3.20 -1.60 -3.02
C VAL A 168 -2.50 -2.16 -4.24
N TYR A 169 -3.15 -2.14 -5.40
CA TYR A 169 -2.56 -2.66 -6.63
C TYR A 169 -2.69 -1.66 -7.77
N GLY A 170 -1.57 -1.49 -8.48
CA GLY A 170 -1.51 -0.75 -9.72
C GLY A 170 -0.82 -1.57 -10.80
N GLY A 171 -1.34 -1.49 -12.01
CA GLY A 171 -0.77 -2.12 -13.18
C GLY A 171 -0.80 -1.20 -14.38
N SER A 172 0.17 -1.35 -15.27
CA SER A 172 0.18 -0.61 -16.53
C SER A 172 0.72 -1.48 -17.67
N THR A 173 0.42 -1.10 -18.89
CA THR A 173 1.13 -1.61 -20.06
C THR A 173 2.63 -1.26 -19.96
N PRO A 174 3.51 -1.90 -20.73
CA PRO A 174 4.94 -1.58 -20.74
C PRO A 174 5.24 -0.11 -21.11
N ALA A 175 4.44 0.48 -21.99
CA ALA A 175 4.59 1.85 -22.46
C ALA A 175 3.21 2.57 -22.48
N PRO A 176 2.66 2.93 -21.31
CA PRO A 176 1.39 3.61 -21.26
C PRO A 176 1.52 5.04 -21.81
N LEU A 177 0.45 5.58 -22.37
CA LEU A 177 0.42 6.97 -22.80
C LEU A 177 0.80 7.88 -21.63
N THR A 178 1.72 8.79 -21.89
CA THR A 178 2.18 9.75 -20.87
C THR A 178 1.01 10.52 -20.26
N GLY A 179 0.88 10.46 -18.93
CA GLY A 179 -0.18 11.10 -18.18
C GLY A 179 -1.40 10.22 -17.92
N ALA A 180 -1.57 9.08 -18.59
CA ALA A 180 -2.73 8.21 -18.37
C ALA A 180 -2.81 7.73 -16.92
N MET A 181 -1.70 7.25 -16.34
CA MET A 181 -1.67 6.83 -14.94
C MET A 181 -1.79 7.99 -13.94
N ASN A 182 -1.33 9.19 -14.33
CA ASN A 182 -1.51 10.37 -13.51
C ASN A 182 -2.98 10.81 -13.47
N LEU A 183 -3.65 10.79 -14.63
CA LEU A 183 -5.08 11.08 -14.72
C LEU A 183 -5.89 10.04 -13.94
N LEU A 184 -5.56 8.75 -14.07
CA LEU A 184 -6.23 7.68 -13.34
C LEU A 184 -6.17 7.90 -11.82
N GLN A 185 -5.01 8.25 -11.29
CA GLN A 185 -4.87 8.51 -9.85
C GLN A 185 -5.64 9.77 -9.43
N TRP A 186 -5.61 10.83 -10.23
CA TRP A 186 -6.37 12.04 -9.95
C TRP A 186 -7.88 11.79 -9.92
N GLU A 187 -8.41 11.06 -10.90
CA GLU A 187 -9.84 10.72 -10.94
C GLU A 187 -10.23 9.78 -9.79
N ALA A 188 -9.35 8.88 -9.37
CA ALA A 188 -9.60 8.06 -8.18
C ALA A 188 -9.65 8.92 -6.91
N ILE A 189 -8.75 9.88 -6.73
CA ILE A 189 -8.75 10.83 -5.59
C ILE A 189 -10.07 11.61 -5.56
N ARG A 190 -10.50 12.17 -6.70
CA ARG A 190 -11.77 12.89 -6.82
C ARG A 190 -12.97 12.01 -6.46
N HIS A 191 -13.02 10.80 -7.02
CA HIS A 191 -14.09 9.85 -6.77
C HIS A 191 -14.25 9.52 -5.29
N PHE A 192 -13.17 9.21 -4.57
CA PHE A 192 -13.26 8.91 -3.14
C PHE A 192 -13.58 10.14 -2.28
N ARG A 193 -13.14 11.33 -2.69
CA ARG A 193 -13.56 12.57 -2.07
C ARG A 193 -15.09 12.78 -2.22
N GLU A 194 -15.62 12.57 -3.41
CA GLU A 194 -17.08 12.70 -3.68
C GLU A 194 -17.89 11.68 -2.87
N LEU A 195 -17.32 10.49 -2.60
CA LEU A 195 -17.94 9.48 -1.72
C LEU A 195 -17.86 9.82 -0.23
N GLY A 196 -17.17 10.90 0.15
CA GLY A 196 -16.99 11.29 1.56
C GLY A 196 -15.98 10.45 2.33
N VAL A 197 -15.12 9.69 1.64
CA VAL A 197 -13.99 8.99 2.26
C VAL A 197 -12.99 10.02 2.79
N LYS A 198 -12.43 9.78 3.99
CA LYS A 198 -11.58 10.76 4.69
C LYS A 198 -10.14 10.82 4.15
N HIS A 199 -9.59 9.69 3.74
CA HIS A 199 -8.20 9.60 3.32
C HIS A 199 -8.04 8.82 2.00
N TYR A 200 -7.07 9.23 1.19
CA TYR A 200 -6.54 8.43 0.10
C TYR A 200 -5.11 8.02 0.41
N ASP A 201 -4.90 6.73 0.63
CA ASP A 201 -3.62 6.16 1.01
C ASP A 201 -2.96 5.51 -0.21
N PHE A 202 -1.82 6.05 -0.63
CA PHE A 202 -0.99 5.45 -1.69
C PHE A 202 -0.30 4.16 -1.26
N CYS A 203 -0.55 3.69 -0.04
CA CYS A 203 0.10 2.56 0.59
C CYS A 203 1.61 2.72 0.74
N GLY A 204 2.22 1.77 1.41
CA GLY A 204 3.55 1.84 1.94
C GLY A 204 4.65 2.37 1.03
N VAL A 205 5.52 3.16 1.63
CA VAL A 205 6.74 3.67 1.02
C VAL A 205 7.93 3.46 1.95
N ARG A 206 9.10 3.22 1.37
CA ARG A 206 10.36 3.27 2.11
C ARG A 206 10.68 4.72 2.44
N ILE A 207 11.03 5.02 3.69
CA ILE A 207 11.30 6.39 4.14
C ILE A 207 12.55 6.97 3.43
N ASP A 208 13.56 6.12 3.20
CA ASP A 208 14.81 6.51 2.53
C ASP A 208 15.15 5.49 1.41
N PRO A 209 14.50 5.57 0.25
CA PRO A 209 14.79 4.67 -0.84
C PRO A 209 16.10 5.04 -1.53
N ASP A 210 16.85 4.04 -1.99
CA ASP A 210 18.11 4.25 -2.71
C ASP A 210 17.89 5.15 -3.94
N LYS A 211 18.71 6.18 -4.08
CA LYS A 211 18.64 7.13 -5.22
C LYS A 211 18.72 6.39 -6.55
N GLY A 212 17.84 6.74 -7.49
CA GLY A 212 17.77 6.11 -8.81
C GLY A 212 17.09 4.72 -8.82
N SER A 213 16.69 4.19 -7.66
CA SER A 213 15.95 2.93 -7.59
C SER A 213 14.52 3.07 -8.11
N LYS A 214 13.92 1.93 -8.49
CA LYS A 214 12.49 1.87 -8.82
C LYS A 214 11.62 2.37 -7.68
N GLN A 215 11.98 2.09 -6.43
CA GLN A 215 11.28 2.53 -5.24
C GLN A 215 11.30 4.05 -5.11
N ALA A 216 12.45 4.69 -5.36
CA ALA A 216 12.56 6.15 -5.39
C ALA A 216 11.66 6.77 -6.48
N GLY A 217 11.63 6.14 -7.66
CA GLY A 217 10.74 6.57 -8.75
C GLY A 217 9.25 6.46 -8.39
N LEU A 218 8.85 5.36 -7.74
CA LEU A 218 7.48 5.17 -7.26
C LEU A 218 7.12 6.15 -6.14
N MET A 219 8.03 6.40 -5.21
CA MET A 219 7.84 7.40 -4.16
C MET A 219 7.64 8.79 -4.76
N MET A 220 8.53 9.22 -5.64
CA MET A 220 8.41 10.51 -6.33
C MET A 220 7.10 10.64 -7.13
N PHE A 221 6.63 9.57 -7.79
CA PHE A 221 5.34 9.57 -8.47
C PHE A 221 4.20 9.84 -7.49
N LYS A 222 4.17 9.15 -6.35
CA LYS A 222 3.14 9.31 -5.32
C LYS A 222 3.20 10.69 -4.65
N GLU A 223 4.39 11.14 -4.26
CA GLU A 223 4.62 12.45 -3.60
C GLU A 223 4.13 13.64 -4.43
N ARG A 224 4.20 13.53 -5.76
CA ARG A 224 3.74 14.60 -6.65
C ARG A 224 2.24 14.83 -6.66
N PHE A 225 1.45 14.00 -5.99
CA PHE A 225 0.01 14.24 -5.76
C PHE A 225 -0.26 15.09 -4.50
N GLY A 226 0.78 15.49 -3.76
CA GLY A 226 0.64 16.34 -2.58
C GLY A 226 0.25 15.61 -1.28
N PRO A 227 0.53 14.30 -1.11
CA PRO A 227 0.27 13.61 0.13
C PRO A 227 1.22 14.07 1.23
N ARG A 228 0.81 13.89 2.49
CA ARG A 228 1.72 13.92 3.63
C ARG A 228 2.33 12.55 3.85
N LEU A 229 3.61 12.52 4.23
CA LEU A 229 4.26 11.29 4.69
C LEU A 229 3.84 11.02 6.15
N VAL A 230 3.26 9.85 6.38
CA VAL A 230 3.02 9.31 7.72
C VAL A 230 4.09 8.29 8.01
N GLN A 231 4.94 8.61 8.98
CA GLN A 231 6.01 7.71 9.43
C GLN A 231 5.52 6.86 10.59
N GLY A 232 5.99 5.62 10.61
CA GLY A 232 5.71 4.65 11.64
C GLY A 232 6.61 3.44 11.50
N TYR A 233 6.09 2.28 11.81
CA TYR A 233 6.87 1.05 11.88
C TYR A 233 6.14 -0.10 11.21
N MET A 234 6.90 -0.94 10.54
CA MET A 234 6.56 -2.34 10.29
C MET A 234 7.32 -3.21 11.30
N TRP A 235 6.67 -4.23 11.81
CA TRP A 235 7.27 -5.08 12.83
C TRP A 235 6.82 -6.54 12.68
N LYS A 236 7.60 -7.43 13.29
CA LYS A 236 7.31 -8.85 13.44
C LYS A 236 7.58 -9.27 14.89
N TYR A 237 6.89 -10.32 15.35
CA TYR A 237 7.00 -10.77 16.72
C TYR A 237 7.08 -12.30 16.79
N SER A 238 8.10 -12.79 17.50
CA SER A 238 8.27 -14.22 17.75
C SER A 238 7.55 -14.63 19.03
N LEU A 239 6.45 -15.38 18.91
CA LEU A 239 5.73 -15.94 20.06
C LEU A 239 6.31 -17.28 20.50
N ARG A 240 6.97 -18.02 19.58
CA ARG A 240 7.65 -19.30 19.82
C ARG A 240 9.01 -19.30 19.12
N PRO A 241 10.11 -19.00 19.85
CA PRO A 241 11.44 -18.77 19.26
C PRO A 241 11.92 -19.88 18.32
N LEU A 242 11.81 -21.14 18.72
CA LEU A 242 12.28 -22.28 17.89
C LEU A 242 11.56 -22.33 16.53
N LYS A 243 10.24 -22.24 16.53
CA LYS A 243 9.46 -22.27 15.28
C LYS A 243 9.67 -21.02 14.44
N SER A 244 9.81 -19.87 15.08
CA SER A 244 10.10 -18.60 14.41
C SER A 244 11.47 -18.62 13.74
N SER A 245 12.49 -19.23 14.36
CA SER A 245 13.83 -19.38 13.78
C SER A 245 13.79 -20.25 12.52
N ILE A 246 13.06 -21.37 12.54
CA ILE A 246 12.89 -22.23 11.36
C ILE A 246 12.20 -21.45 10.23
N TYR A 247 11.14 -20.70 10.54
CA TYR A 247 10.45 -19.85 9.56
C TYR A 247 11.38 -18.78 8.98
N SER A 248 12.11 -18.05 9.84
CA SER A 248 13.04 -16.99 9.41
C SER A 248 14.14 -17.55 8.55
N LEU A 249 14.69 -18.74 8.88
CA LEU A 249 15.69 -19.42 8.05
C LEU A 249 15.13 -19.74 6.66
N ALA A 250 13.93 -20.28 6.58
CA ALA A 250 13.28 -20.58 5.31
C ALA A 250 13.03 -19.29 4.49
N VAL A 251 12.53 -18.22 5.12
CA VAL A 251 12.31 -16.93 4.44
C VAL A 251 13.62 -16.34 3.93
N ASN A 252 14.71 -16.43 4.71
CA ASN A 252 16.01 -15.93 4.31
C ASN A 252 16.59 -16.74 3.13
N LEU A 253 16.49 -18.07 3.16
CA LEU A 253 16.99 -18.92 2.09
C LEU A 253 16.22 -18.73 0.77
N PHE A 254 14.88 -18.61 0.82
CA PHE A 254 14.06 -18.57 -0.39
C PHE A 254 13.73 -17.15 -0.88
N ARG A 255 13.85 -16.11 -0.02
CA ARG A 255 13.39 -14.74 -0.35
C ARG A 255 14.40 -13.65 0.04
N GLY A 256 15.54 -14.00 0.63
CA GLY A 256 16.51 -13.00 1.11
C GLY A 256 16.05 -12.19 2.31
N GLY A 257 15.10 -12.71 3.09
CA GLY A 257 14.49 -12.02 4.23
C GLY A 257 13.09 -11.45 3.94
N ASP A 258 12.47 -10.88 4.96
CA ASP A 258 11.22 -10.12 4.84
C ASP A 258 11.49 -8.60 4.76
N ILE A 259 10.43 -7.81 4.61
CA ILE A 259 10.54 -6.35 4.48
C ILE A 259 11.20 -5.71 5.72
N VAL A 260 10.94 -6.23 6.93
CA VAL A 260 11.52 -5.71 8.17
C VAL A 260 13.01 -5.99 8.20
N ASP A 261 13.44 -7.19 7.80
CA ASP A 261 14.87 -7.54 7.71
C ASP A 261 15.59 -6.64 6.71
N ALA A 262 15.00 -6.44 5.53
CA ALA A 262 15.55 -5.60 4.48
C ALA A 262 15.73 -4.13 4.91
N GLU A 263 14.72 -3.55 5.58
CA GLU A 263 14.82 -2.17 6.06
C GLU A 263 15.81 -2.03 7.23
N ARG A 264 15.85 -3.00 8.15
CA ARG A 264 16.85 -3.00 9.25
C ARG A 264 18.28 -3.11 8.72
N HIS A 265 18.52 -3.98 7.74
CA HIS A 265 19.86 -4.11 7.14
C HIS A 265 20.37 -2.77 6.59
N LYS A 266 19.50 -2.01 5.93
CA LYS A 266 19.84 -0.66 5.44
C LYS A 266 20.24 0.29 6.56
N LEU A 267 19.53 0.30 7.68
CA LEU A 267 19.87 1.14 8.84
C LEU A 267 21.25 0.81 9.38
N THR A 268 21.58 -0.47 9.46
CA THR A 268 22.90 -0.93 9.94
C THR A 268 24.02 -0.49 9.00
N VAL A 269 23.82 -0.63 7.68
CA VAL A 269 24.81 -0.24 6.66
C VAL A 269 24.97 1.28 6.57
N SER A 270 23.89 2.05 6.78
CA SER A 270 23.93 3.52 6.73
C SER A 270 24.41 4.21 8.02
N GLY A 271 24.79 3.45 9.05
CA GLY A 271 25.23 3.99 10.34
C GLY A 271 24.15 4.72 11.16
N ARG A 272 22.88 4.59 10.79
CA ARG A 272 21.73 5.20 11.47
C ARG A 272 21.03 4.26 12.47
N GLY A 273 21.66 3.14 12.80
CA GLY A 273 21.11 2.09 13.66
C GLY A 273 21.75 2.10 15.04
N SER A 274 21.63 3.19 15.79
CA SER A 274 21.99 3.22 17.23
C SER A 274 20.85 3.83 18.03
#